data_18f9e308c7b0c6fff6a470055e8d83eb
#
_entry.id   18f9e308c7b0c6fff6a470055e8d83eb
#
_cell.length_a   1.000
_cell.length_b   1.000
_cell.length_c   1.000
_cell.angle_alpha   90.00
_cell.angle_beta   90.00
_cell.angle_gamma   90.00
#
_symmetry.space_group_name_H-M   'P 1'
#
loop_
_entity.id
_entity.type
_entity.pdbx_description
1 polymer ?
#
loop_
_entity_poly.entity_id
_entity_poly.type
_entity_poly.pdbx_seq_one_letter_code
_entity_poly.pdbx_strand_id
1 'polypeptide(L)'
;MQLIVQPADGLAPLLAAIHRAQKTIDVIVFRLDLKEIEKALEAAVGRGVNVRALIAHTHSGPDKRLRQLELRMLAKGVTVSRSGEDLVRYHGKLMSVDREELHVYGFNYTAGDLRSRSFGIVTRDRRMVQEALRLFEADSARQEFEPQADGFVVSPENAREQLATFIKRAKKSLAIYDPRLTDVAMVRLLHLRNKAGVDVRILGKTGSCGTGLRAQKLSGRRLHVRAMIRDGDAV
;
A
#
# COMPACT_ATOMS: atom_id res chain seq x y z
N MET A 1 -7.26 -15.07 2.54
CA MET A 1 -7.13 -13.60 2.50
C MET A 1 -7.95 -12.99 3.63
N GLN A 2 -7.41 -12.01 4.36
CA GLN A 2 -8.08 -11.29 5.44
C GLN A 2 -8.05 -9.79 5.14
N LEU A 3 -9.10 -9.06 5.51
CA LEU A 3 -9.19 -7.62 5.37
C LEU A 3 -8.99 -6.95 6.75
N ILE A 4 -8.20 -5.88 6.79
CA ILE A 4 -8.03 -5.00 7.95
C ILE A 4 -8.65 -3.65 7.59
N VAL A 5 -9.73 -3.25 8.28
CA VAL A 5 -10.52 -2.06 7.93
C VAL A 5 -10.33 -0.95 8.95
N GLN A 6 -9.85 0.21 8.51
CA GLN A 6 -9.70 1.38 9.37
C GLN A 6 -10.96 2.28 9.35
N PRO A 7 -11.34 2.83 10.50
CA PRO A 7 -10.68 2.80 11.81
C PRO A 7 -11.12 1.65 12.72
N ALA A 8 -11.97 0.73 12.28
CA ALA A 8 -12.59 -0.28 13.13
C ALA A 8 -11.58 -1.21 13.81
N ASP A 9 -10.62 -1.73 13.02
CA ASP A 9 -9.64 -2.71 13.52
C ASP A 9 -8.43 -2.06 14.22
N GLY A 10 -8.23 -0.74 14.02
CA GLY A 10 -7.16 0.00 14.67
C GLY A 10 -5.76 -0.57 14.40
N LEU A 11 -4.94 -0.57 15.43
CA LEU A 11 -3.53 -1.01 15.38
C LEU A 11 -3.36 -2.50 15.76
N ALA A 12 -4.35 -3.10 16.43
CA ALA A 12 -4.24 -4.43 17.00
C ALA A 12 -3.80 -5.52 16.02
N PRO A 13 -4.33 -5.63 14.78
CA PRO A 13 -3.88 -6.66 13.84
C PRO A 13 -2.42 -6.54 13.44
N LEU A 14 -1.90 -5.30 13.34
CA LEU A 14 -0.50 -5.04 12.99
C LEU A 14 0.43 -5.48 14.12
N LEU A 15 0.11 -5.08 15.35
CA LEU A 15 0.88 -5.48 16.54
C LEU A 15 0.84 -7.00 16.73
N ALA A 16 -0.32 -7.64 16.56
CA ALA A 16 -0.44 -9.08 16.66
C ALA A 16 0.45 -9.80 15.63
N ALA A 17 0.55 -9.28 14.40
CA ALA A 17 1.44 -9.83 13.38
C ALA A 17 2.92 -9.73 13.78
N ILE A 18 3.36 -8.56 14.28
CA ILE A 18 4.73 -8.34 14.74
C ILE A 18 5.06 -9.23 15.97
N HIS A 19 4.12 -9.34 16.92
CA HIS A 19 4.34 -10.12 18.13
C HIS A 19 4.47 -11.63 17.88
N ARG A 20 3.75 -12.18 16.88
CA ARG A 20 3.83 -13.60 16.55
C ARG A 20 5.00 -13.98 15.64
N ALA A 21 5.71 -13.00 15.05
CA ALA A 21 6.87 -13.27 14.23
C ALA A 21 7.95 -14.04 14.97
N GLN A 22 8.50 -15.08 14.32
CA GLN A 22 9.50 -15.99 14.90
C GLN A 22 10.86 -15.92 14.20
N LYS A 23 10.89 -15.56 12.91
CA LYS A 23 12.11 -15.60 12.09
C LYS A 23 12.44 -14.24 11.48
N THR A 24 11.51 -13.66 10.76
CA THR A 24 11.78 -12.43 9.97
C THR A 24 10.59 -11.48 9.95
N ILE A 25 10.91 -10.19 9.92
CA ILE A 25 9.96 -9.13 9.56
C ILE A 25 10.63 -8.23 8.54
N ASP A 26 10.05 -8.12 7.34
CA ASP A 26 10.46 -7.17 6.31
C ASP A 26 9.37 -6.12 6.16
N VAL A 27 9.69 -4.84 6.41
CA VAL A 27 8.68 -3.77 6.40
C VAL A 27 9.09 -2.61 5.50
N ILE A 28 8.16 -2.18 4.62
CA ILE A 28 8.32 -0.96 3.82
C ILE A 28 7.58 0.18 4.52
N VAL A 29 8.31 1.29 4.75
CA VAL A 29 7.86 2.43 5.51
C VAL A 29 7.92 3.71 4.69
N PHE A 30 6.75 4.24 4.31
CA PHE A 30 6.66 5.60 3.78
C PHE A 30 6.53 6.64 4.90
N ARG A 31 5.70 6.36 5.93
CA ARG A 31 5.57 7.17 7.15
C ARG A 31 5.26 6.30 8.35
N LEU A 32 5.95 6.56 9.46
CA LEU A 32 5.72 5.91 10.74
C LEU A 32 5.88 6.94 11.86
N ASP A 33 4.82 7.14 12.66
CA ASP A 33 4.82 7.97 13.87
C ASP A 33 4.27 7.23 15.11
N LEU A 34 3.84 5.98 14.94
CA LEU A 34 3.31 5.13 16.00
C LEU A 34 4.44 4.47 16.78
N LYS A 35 4.67 4.98 17.99
CA LYS A 35 5.70 4.44 18.89
C LYS A 35 5.45 2.98 19.28
N GLU A 36 4.20 2.54 19.28
CA GLU A 36 3.79 1.17 19.55
C GLU A 36 4.37 0.20 18.51
N ILE A 37 4.40 0.58 17.23
CA ILE A 37 5.05 -0.23 16.17
C ILE A 37 6.56 -0.25 16.37
N GLU A 38 7.19 0.91 16.64
CA GLU A 38 8.64 0.95 16.91
C GLU A 38 9.02 0.03 18.08
N LYS A 39 8.24 0.06 19.18
CA LYS A 39 8.47 -0.82 20.35
C LYS A 39 8.23 -2.29 20.03
N ALA A 40 7.22 -2.59 19.22
CA ALA A 40 6.92 -3.98 18.84
C ALA A 40 8.05 -4.58 17.95
N LEU A 41 8.58 -3.79 17.01
CA LEU A 41 9.74 -4.20 16.19
C LEU A 41 11.00 -4.38 17.05
N GLU A 42 11.28 -3.48 18.01
CA GLU A 42 12.36 -3.62 18.98
C GLU A 42 12.23 -4.91 19.80
N ALA A 43 11.02 -5.19 20.31
CA ALA A 43 10.74 -6.42 21.04
C ALA A 43 10.90 -7.67 20.16
N ALA A 44 10.60 -7.59 18.86
CA ALA A 44 10.86 -8.67 17.91
C ALA A 44 12.36 -8.94 17.76
N VAL A 45 13.17 -7.88 17.60
CA VAL A 45 14.64 -8.01 17.59
C VAL A 45 15.15 -8.65 18.90
N GLY A 46 14.62 -8.23 20.06
CA GLY A 46 14.98 -8.80 21.37
C GLY A 46 14.62 -10.29 21.50
N ARG A 47 13.68 -10.81 20.70
CA ARG A 47 13.36 -12.25 20.60
C ARG A 47 14.24 -13.00 19.59
N GLY A 48 15.18 -12.33 18.92
CA GLY A 48 16.03 -12.92 17.88
C GLY A 48 15.41 -12.91 16.47
N VAL A 49 14.30 -12.20 16.26
CA VAL A 49 13.70 -12.02 14.94
C VAL A 49 14.56 -11.08 14.10
N ASN A 50 14.90 -11.47 12.88
CA ASN A 50 15.59 -10.60 11.94
C ASN A 50 14.60 -9.56 11.38
N VAL A 51 14.73 -8.30 11.81
CA VAL A 51 13.84 -7.20 11.40
C VAL A 51 14.58 -6.29 10.42
N ARG A 52 14.02 -6.12 9.22
CA ARG A 52 14.54 -5.23 8.18
C ARG A 52 13.48 -4.21 7.80
N ALA A 53 13.90 -2.95 7.68
CA ALA A 53 13.03 -1.84 7.27
C ALA A 53 13.58 -1.14 6.04
N LEU A 54 12.77 -1.03 4.99
CA LEU A 54 13.04 -0.20 3.84
C LEU A 54 12.29 1.12 4.01
N ILE A 55 13.03 2.21 4.20
CA ILE A 55 12.46 3.55 4.42
C ILE A 55 12.49 4.33 3.11
N ALA A 56 11.38 4.97 2.79
CA ALA A 56 11.27 5.82 1.60
C ALA A 56 12.32 6.93 1.57
N HIS A 57 13.00 7.08 0.43
CA HIS A 57 13.73 8.30 0.13
C HIS A 57 12.75 9.43 -0.22
N THR A 58 13.07 10.68 0.14
CA THR A 58 12.23 11.84 -0.18
C THR A 58 13.03 12.89 -0.94
N HIS A 59 12.54 13.27 -2.13
CA HIS A 59 13.17 14.30 -2.97
C HIS A 59 13.01 15.73 -2.45
N SER A 60 12.10 15.97 -1.52
CA SER A 60 11.80 17.30 -0.98
C SER A 60 12.81 17.80 0.08
N GLY A 61 14.06 17.31 0.02
CA GLY A 61 15.10 17.61 0.99
C GLY A 61 15.15 16.63 2.15
N PRO A 62 16.11 16.78 3.07
CA PRO A 62 16.28 15.84 4.16
C PRO A 62 15.05 15.90 5.07
N ASP A 63 14.14 14.91 4.95
CA ASP A 63 13.07 14.75 5.92
C ASP A 63 13.70 14.33 7.26
N LYS A 64 13.92 15.33 8.12
CA LYS A 64 14.50 15.14 9.46
C LYS A 64 13.77 14.04 10.25
N ARG A 65 12.46 13.87 10.01
CA ARG A 65 11.65 12.86 10.71
C ARG A 65 12.01 11.45 10.25
N LEU A 66 12.18 11.24 8.95
CA LEU A 66 12.59 9.92 8.41
C LEU A 66 14.02 9.58 8.84
N ARG A 67 14.93 10.56 8.84
CA ARG A 67 16.29 10.34 9.35
C ARG A 67 16.31 10.01 10.84
N GLN A 68 15.51 10.71 11.64
CA GLN A 68 15.38 10.38 13.06
C GLN A 68 14.76 9.00 13.29
N LEU A 69 13.75 8.60 12.47
CA LEU A 69 13.18 7.27 12.51
C LEU A 69 14.25 6.20 12.20
N GLU A 70 15.01 6.39 11.12
CA GLU A 70 16.13 5.51 10.75
C GLU A 70 17.10 5.31 11.90
N LEU A 71 17.59 6.41 12.51
CA LEU A 71 18.52 6.34 13.64
C LEU A 71 17.92 5.59 14.84
N ARG A 72 16.64 5.83 15.14
CA ARG A 72 15.97 5.09 16.22
C ARG A 72 15.82 3.61 15.92
N MET A 73 15.50 3.24 14.67
CA MET A 73 15.40 1.84 14.26
C MET A 73 16.76 1.14 14.31
N LEU A 74 17.80 1.76 13.78
CA LEU A 74 19.18 1.24 13.88
C LEU A 74 19.62 1.04 15.33
N ALA A 75 19.36 2.01 16.21
CA ALA A 75 19.68 1.91 17.64
C ALA A 75 18.96 0.75 18.35
N LYS A 76 17.87 0.25 17.78
CA LYS A 76 17.08 -0.88 18.28
C LYS A 76 17.43 -2.21 17.60
N GLY A 77 18.50 -2.24 16.80
CA GLY A 77 18.95 -3.45 16.10
C GLY A 77 18.16 -3.83 14.84
N VAL A 78 17.32 -2.92 14.33
CA VAL A 78 16.65 -3.11 13.04
C VAL A 78 17.63 -2.80 11.91
N THR A 79 17.74 -3.68 10.92
CA THR A 79 18.50 -3.39 9.69
C THR A 79 17.70 -2.42 8.83
N VAL A 80 18.29 -1.28 8.45
CA VAL A 80 17.60 -0.24 7.68
C VAL A 80 18.25 -0.01 6.35
N SER A 81 17.43 0.01 5.28
CA SER A 81 17.80 0.43 3.93
C SER A 81 16.99 1.67 3.53
N ARG A 82 17.47 2.40 2.54
CA ARG A 82 16.73 3.49 1.88
C ARG A 82 16.39 3.10 0.46
N SER A 83 15.18 3.41 0.00
CA SER A 83 14.82 3.27 -1.42
C SER A 83 15.73 4.13 -2.32
N GLY A 84 15.76 3.79 -3.60
CA GLY A 84 16.46 4.59 -4.61
C GLY A 84 15.93 6.01 -4.74
N GLU A 85 16.66 6.85 -5.46
CA GLU A 85 16.32 8.24 -5.74
C GLU A 85 15.63 8.40 -7.10
N ASP A 86 15.58 7.35 -7.89
CA ASP A 86 15.01 7.26 -9.22
C ASP A 86 13.48 7.41 -9.25
N LEU A 87 12.81 6.98 -8.18
CA LEU A 87 11.37 7.09 -8.07
C LEU A 87 10.95 8.46 -7.50
N VAL A 88 10.09 9.15 -8.21
CA VAL A 88 9.51 10.45 -7.78
C VAL A 88 8.90 10.35 -6.38
N ARG A 89 8.34 9.18 -6.03
CA ARG A 89 7.75 8.96 -4.72
C ARG A 89 7.69 7.47 -4.40
N TYR A 90 8.51 7.02 -3.50
CA TYR A 90 8.40 5.68 -2.93
C TYR A 90 7.25 5.64 -1.90
N HIS A 91 6.10 5.05 -2.30
CA HIS A 91 4.86 5.14 -1.50
C HIS A 91 4.39 3.77 -1.00
N GLY A 92 5.24 2.76 -1.03
CA GLY A 92 4.96 1.41 -0.55
C GLY A 92 4.63 1.37 0.95
N LYS A 93 3.73 0.48 1.33
CA LYS A 93 3.38 0.18 2.72
C LYS A 93 3.00 -1.29 2.78
N LEU A 94 3.99 -2.11 3.06
CA LEU A 94 3.78 -3.53 3.23
C LEU A 94 4.63 -4.06 4.38
N MET A 95 4.27 -5.23 4.87
CA MET A 95 5.03 -5.98 5.86
C MET A 95 4.93 -7.46 5.52
N SER A 96 6.06 -8.14 5.43
CA SER A 96 6.12 -9.60 5.38
C SER A 96 6.52 -10.14 6.75
N VAL A 97 5.86 -11.18 7.20
CA VAL A 97 6.14 -11.88 8.46
C VAL A 97 6.53 -13.29 8.15
N ASP A 98 7.71 -13.69 8.64
CA ASP A 98 8.30 -15.03 8.52
C ASP A 98 8.41 -15.55 7.08
N ARG A 99 8.33 -14.63 6.08
CA ARG A 99 8.27 -14.93 4.64
C ARG A 99 7.10 -15.85 4.23
N GLU A 100 6.06 -15.88 5.06
CA GLU A 100 4.87 -16.70 4.88
C GLU A 100 3.58 -15.89 4.81
N GLU A 101 3.58 -14.70 5.37
CA GLU A 101 2.42 -13.81 5.41
C GLU A 101 2.78 -12.42 4.92
N LEU A 102 1.97 -11.90 3.99
CA LEU A 102 2.11 -10.57 3.41
C LEU A 102 0.94 -9.70 3.83
N HIS A 103 1.25 -8.53 4.36
CA HIS A 103 0.33 -7.44 4.63
C HIS A 103 0.58 -6.30 3.66
N VAL A 104 -0.45 -5.86 2.94
CA VAL A 104 -0.40 -4.69 2.06
C VAL A 104 -1.38 -3.65 2.57
N TYR A 105 -0.91 -2.44 2.86
CA TYR A 105 -1.74 -1.42 3.50
C TYR A 105 -2.05 -0.24 2.58
N GLY A 106 -3.30 0.19 2.54
CA GLY A 106 -3.72 1.46 1.94
C GLY A 106 -3.45 2.68 2.84
N PHE A 107 -2.87 2.48 4.03
CA PHE A 107 -2.61 3.49 5.05
C PHE A 107 -1.17 3.45 5.55
N ASN A 108 -0.66 4.58 6.05
CA ASN A 108 0.65 4.64 6.70
C ASN A 108 0.54 4.20 8.17
N TYR A 109 1.69 3.92 8.77
CA TYR A 109 1.80 3.61 10.19
C TYR A 109 1.74 4.89 11.03
N THR A 110 0.63 5.64 10.88
CA THR A 110 0.42 6.92 11.57
C THR A 110 -0.93 6.99 12.25
N ALA A 111 -1.00 7.69 13.40
CA ALA A 111 -2.24 7.87 14.14
C ALA A 111 -3.34 8.55 13.29
N GLY A 112 -2.96 9.46 12.38
CA GLY A 112 -3.90 10.12 11.47
C GLY A 112 -4.51 9.17 10.46
N ASP A 113 -3.71 8.24 9.92
CA ASP A 113 -4.20 7.27 8.92
C ASP A 113 -5.03 6.15 9.54
N LEU A 114 -4.73 5.72 10.78
CA LEU A 114 -5.57 4.76 11.50
C LEU A 114 -7.00 5.29 11.74
N ARG A 115 -7.20 6.61 11.82
CA ARG A 115 -8.53 7.24 11.94
C ARG A 115 -9.22 7.49 10.60
N SER A 116 -8.53 7.27 9.48
CA SER A 116 -9.09 7.46 8.12
C SER A 116 -9.96 6.27 7.70
N ARG A 117 -10.73 6.43 6.62
CA ARG A 117 -11.33 5.29 5.92
C ARG A 117 -10.28 4.71 4.99
N SER A 118 -9.77 3.57 5.37
CA SER A 118 -8.76 2.83 4.62
C SER A 118 -8.87 1.33 4.92
N PHE A 119 -8.13 0.52 4.20
CA PHE A 119 -7.99 -0.90 4.51
C PHE A 119 -6.62 -1.43 4.13
N GLY A 120 -6.29 -2.59 4.64
CA GLY A 120 -5.17 -3.41 4.25
C GLY A 120 -5.63 -4.84 3.98
N ILE A 121 -4.83 -5.57 3.24
CA ILE A 121 -5.05 -6.97 2.90
C ILE A 121 -3.94 -7.80 3.52
N VAL A 122 -4.32 -8.94 4.10
CA VAL A 122 -3.38 -9.96 4.58
C VAL A 122 -3.57 -11.23 3.76
N THR A 123 -2.49 -11.76 3.21
CA THR A 123 -2.51 -12.98 2.42
C THR A 123 -1.35 -13.91 2.76
N ARG A 124 -1.55 -15.21 2.59
CA ARG A 124 -0.53 -16.26 2.64
C ARG A 124 -0.35 -16.94 1.27
N ASP A 125 -0.83 -16.32 0.21
CA ASP A 125 -0.56 -16.79 -1.14
C ASP A 125 0.95 -16.73 -1.40
N ARG A 126 1.56 -17.90 -1.60
CA ARG A 126 3.01 -18.03 -1.74
C ARG A 126 3.57 -17.21 -2.88
N ARG A 127 2.84 -17.10 -4.00
CA ARG A 127 3.28 -16.30 -5.16
C ARG A 127 3.32 -14.82 -4.80
N MET A 128 2.27 -14.30 -4.17
CA MET A 128 2.21 -12.89 -3.75
C MET A 128 3.26 -12.59 -2.68
N VAL A 129 3.46 -13.48 -1.71
CA VAL A 129 4.49 -13.32 -0.66
C VAL A 129 5.88 -13.29 -1.30
N GLN A 130 6.20 -14.24 -2.17
CA GLN A 130 7.52 -14.30 -2.81
C GLN A 130 7.77 -13.10 -3.71
N GLU A 131 6.76 -12.64 -4.44
CA GLU A 131 6.89 -11.47 -5.31
C GLU A 131 7.12 -10.19 -4.52
N ALA A 132 6.41 -10.01 -3.40
CA ALA A 132 6.62 -8.88 -2.49
C ALA A 132 8.02 -8.90 -1.84
N LEU A 133 8.55 -10.08 -1.54
CA LEU A 133 9.91 -10.24 -1.03
C LEU A 133 10.96 -9.90 -2.12
N ARG A 134 10.74 -10.33 -3.36
CA ARG A 134 11.61 -9.95 -4.49
C ARG A 134 11.63 -8.42 -4.68
N LEU A 135 10.47 -7.78 -4.62
CA LEU A 135 10.37 -6.31 -4.65
C LEU A 135 11.16 -5.68 -3.49
N PHE A 136 10.96 -6.18 -2.27
CA PHE A 136 11.67 -5.67 -1.09
C PHE A 136 13.20 -5.80 -1.25
N GLU A 137 13.69 -6.93 -1.73
CA GLU A 137 15.13 -7.17 -1.95
C GLU A 137 15.68 -6.24 -3.06
N ALA A 138 14.99 -6.14 -4.20
CA ALA A 138 15.41 -5.28 -5.31
C ALA A 138 15.47 -3.80 -4.87
N ASP A 139 14.43 -3.29 -4.23
CA ASP A 139 14.37 -1.90 -3.78
C ASP A 139 15.39 -1.62 -2.66
N SER A 140 15.64 -2.58 -1.77
CA SER A 140 16.64 -2.46 -0.71
C SER A 140 18.07 -2.43 -1.28
N ALA A 141 18.32 -3.15 -2.37
CA ALA A 141 19.58 -3.17 -3.10
C ALA A 141 19.67 -2.07 -4.18
N ARG A 142 18.61 -1.28 -4.39
CA ARG A 142 18.48 -0.26 -5.45
C ARG A 142 18.68 -0.85 -6.84
N GLN A 143 18.09 -2.01 -7.07
CA GLN A 143 18.09 -2.73 -8.34
C GLN A 143 16.76 -2.58 -9.05
N GLU A 144 16.75 -2.71 -10.36
CA GLU A 144 15.52 -2.76 -11.14
C GLU A 144 14.68 -3.97 -10.75
N PHE A 145 13.36 -3.77 -10.74
CA PHE A 145 12.40 -4.82 -10.43
C PHE A 145 11.44 -5.04 -11.60
N GLU A 146 11.33 -6.28 -12.03
CA GLU A 146 10.36 -6.71 -13.03
C GLU A 146 9.32 -7.65 -12.39
N PRO A 147 8.03 -7.25 -12.33
CA PRO A 147 6.96 -8.08 -11.79
C PRO A 147 6.76 -9.35 -12.62
N GLN A 148 6.73 -10.51 -11.97
CA GLN A 148 6.54 -11.81 -12.62
C GLN A 148 5.21 -12.47 -12.25
N ALA A 149 4.64 -12.13 -11.09
CA ALA A 149 3.39 -12.73 -10.64
C ALA A 149 2.16 -12.02 -11.23
N ASP A 150 1.27 -12.78 -11.84
CA ASP A 150 -0.01 -12.27 -12.32
C ASP A 150 -0.79 -11.62 -11.16
N GLY A 151 -1.31 -10.41 -11.39
CA GLY A 151 -2.07 -9.66 -10.39
C GLY A 151 -1.21 -8.89 -9.38
N PHE A 152 0.12 -9.03 -9.42
CA PHE A 152 1.00 -8.18 -8.62
C PHE A 152 1.27 -6.85 -9.35
N VAL A 153 0.67 -5.77 -8.83
CA VAL A 153 0.69 -4.45 -9.48
C VAL A 153 1.68 -3.53 -8.80
N VAL A 154 2.69 -3.08 -9.56
CA VAL A 154 3.76 -2.20 -9.08
C VAL A 154 3.90 -0.99 -10.00
N SER A 155 4.06 0.19 -9.42
CA SER A 155 4.34 1.43 -10.13
C SER A 155 5.83 1.80 -10.03
N PRO A 156 6.44 2.25 -11.13
CA PRO A 156 5.83 2.55 -12.44
C PRO A 156 5.71 1.34 -13.38
N GLU A 157 6.26 0.19 -13.08
CA GLU A 157 6.58 -0.94 -13.94
C GLU A 157 5.37 -1.43 -14.75
N ASN A 158 4.33 -1.95 -14.09
CA ASN A 158 3.17 -2.53 -14.78
C ASN A 158 1.81 -1.89 -14.40
N ALA A 159 1.77 -0.98 -13.43
CA ALA A 159 0.53 -0.49 -12.85
C ALA A 159 -0.40 0.16 -13.89
N ARG A 160 0.12 0.97 -14.81
CA ARG A 160 -0.68 1.67 -15.81
C ARG A 160 -1.39 0.70 -16.75
N GLU A 161 -0.69 -0.31 -17.24
CA GLU A 161 -1.23 -1.32 -18.13
C GLU A 161 -2.24 -2.22 -17.42
N GLN A 162 -1.89 -2.72 -16.25
CA GLN A 162 -2.75 -3.60 -15.44
C GLN A 162 -4.06 -2.91 -15.06
N LEU A 163 -4.01 -1.67 -14.59
CA LEU A 163 -5.20 -0.90 -14.23
C LEU A 163 -6.06 -0.58 -15.46
N ALA A 164 -5.46 -0.20 -16.59
CA ALA A 164 -6.18 0.03 -17.83
C ALA A 164 -6.92 -1.25 -18.31
N THR A 165 -6.22 -2.39 -18.26
CA THR A 165 -6.79 -3.69 -18.61
C THR A 165 -7.92 -4.08 -17.66
N PHE A 166 -7.73 -3.86 -16.35
CA PHE A 166 -8.75 -4.12 -15.34
C PHE A 166 -10.03 -3.31 -15.61
N ILE A 167 -9.92 -2.01 -15.91
CA ILE A 167 -11.05 -1.15 -16.25
C ILE A 167 -11.73 -1.62 -17.55
N LYS A 168 -10.96 -1.89 -18.60
CA LYS A 168 -11.50 -2.33 -19.92
C LYS A 168 -12.32 -3.63 -19.83
N ARG A 169 -11.95 -4.53 -18.94
CA ARG A 169 -12.60 -5.83 -18.74
C ARG A 169 -13.91 -5.76 -17.94
N ALA A 170 -14.27 -4.62 -17.35
CA ALA A 170 -15.52 -4.46 -16.61
C ALA A 170 -16.74 -4.68 -17.53
N LYS A 171 -17.69 -5.50 -17.09
CA LYS A 171 -18.91 -5.84 -17.84
C LYS A 171 -20.17 -5.30 -17.18
N LYS A 172 -20.24 -5.27 -15.85
CA LYS A 172 -21.41 -4.88 -15.06
C LYS A 172 -21.19 -3.61 -14.27
N SER A 173 -20.10 -3.58 -13.48
CA SER A 173 -19.85 -2.49 -12.53
C SER A 173 -18.37 -2.22 -12.28
N LEU A 174 -18.06 -0.96 -11.90
CA LEU A 174 -16.78 -0.53 -11.37
C LEU A 174 -17.04 0.34 -10.13
N ALA A 175 -16.68 -0.14 -8.95
CA ALA A 175 -16.65 0.65 -7.73
C ALA A 175 -15.21 1.09 -7.46
N ILE A 176 -15.00 2.40 -7.36
CA ILE A 176 -13.67 3.01 -7.27
C ILE A 176 -13.57 3.82 -5.98
N TYR A 177 -12.55 3.54 -5.19
CA TYR A 177 -12.13 4.36 -4.06
C TYR A 177 -10.88 5.12 -4.49
N ASP A 178 -10.97 6.43 -4.65
CA ASP A 178 -9.81 7.28 -4.88
C ASP A 178 -10.03 8.68 -4.29
N PRO A 179 -9.19 9.11 -3.31
CA PRO A 179 -9.31 10.45 -2.74
C PRO A 179 -9.30 11.56 -3.78
N ARG A 180 -8.58 11.35 -4.91
CA ARG A 180 -8.44 12.33 -5.99
C ARG A 180 -8.07 11.65 -7.31
N LEU A 181 -9.07 11.23 -8.05
CA LEU A 181 -8.94 10.62 -9.38
C LEU A 181 -8.69 11.71 -10.43
N THR A 182 -7.46 11.83 -10.92
CA THR A 182 -7.03 12.90 -11.84
C THR A 182 -6.30 12.40 -13.09
N ASP A 183 -6.00 11.13 -13.20
CA ASP A 183 -5.35 10.58 -14.40
C ASP A 183 -6.32 10.60 -15.58
N VAL A 184 -6.03 11.48 -16.56
CA VAL A 184 -6.90 11.74 -17.71
C VAL A 184 -7.13 10.48 -18.54
N ALA A 185 -6.10 9.65 -18.74
CA ALA A 185 -6.22 8.43 -19.55
C ALA A 185 -7.13 7.39 -18.85
N MET A 186 -6.95 7.19 -17.54
CA MET A 186 -7.81 6.29 -16.76
C MET A 186 -9.26 6.81 -16.73
N VAL A 187 -9.46 8.10 -16.51
CA VAL A 187 -10.80 8.70 -16.52
C VAL A 187 -11.50 8.55 -17.89
N ARG A 188 -10.77 8.68 -19.00
CA ARG A 188 -11.32 8.41 -20.34
C ARG A 188 -11.81 6.95 -20.46
N LEU A 189 -11.07 5.98 -19.95
CA LEU A 189 -11.51 4.57 -19.94
C LEU A 189 -12.79 4.38 -19.12
N LEU A 190 -12.91 5.06 -17.98
CA LEU A 190 -14.13 5.02 -17.17
C LEU A 190 -15.34 5.59 -17.92
N HIS A 191 -15.17 6.72 -18.63
CA HIS A 191 -16.22 7.25 -19.49
C HIS A 191 -16.63 6.28 -20.59
N LEU A 192 -15.68 5.61 -21.25
CA LEU A 192 -15.97 4.60 -22.27
C LEU A 192 -16.76 3.42 -21.68
N ARG A 193 -16.40 2.94 -20.49
CA ARG A 193 -17.14 1.87 -19.81
C ARG A 193 -18.54 2.32 -19.38
N ASN A 194 -18.67 3.54 -18.84
CA ASN A 194 -19.96 4.10 -18.47
C ASN A 194 -20.90 4.24 -19.68
N LYS A 195 -20.39 4.73 -20.83
CA LYS A 195 -21.14 4.79 -22.10
C LYS A 195 -21.54 3.40 -22.61
N ALA A 196 -20.75 2.37 -22.32
CA ALA A 196 -21.05 0.99 -22.68
C ALA A 196 -22.02 0.31 -21.68
N GLY A 197 -22.62 1.04 -20.75
CA GLY A 197 -23.62 0.53 -19.81
C GLY A 197 -23.04 -0.03 -18.50
N VAL A 198 -21.72 0.08 -18.25
CA VAL A 198 -21.13 -0.32 -16.98
C VAL A 198 -21.47 0.72 -15.91
N ASP A 199 -21.99 0.27 -14.75
CA ASP A 199 -22.28 1.13 -13.60
C ASP A 199 -20.97 1.57 -12.92
N VAL A 200 -20.49 2.77 -13.23
CA VAL A 200 -19.25 3.32 -12.68
C VAL A 200 -19.57 4.21 -11.48
N ARG A 201 -19.12 3.82 -10.30
CA ARG A 201 -19.31 4.56 -9.03
C ARG A 201 -17.97 4.92 -8.43
N ILE A 202 -17.79 6.19 -8.07
CA ILE A 202 -16.54 6.70 -7.50
C ILE A 202 -16.82 7.26 -6.11
N LEU A 203 -16.13 6.72 -5.10
CA LEU A 203 -16.05 7.35 -3.79
C LEU A 203 -14.75 8.16 -3.72
N GLY A 204 -14.88 9.48 -3.77
CA GLY A 204 -13.77 10.42 -3.80
C GLY A 204 -14.08 11.68 -4.60
N LYS A 205 -13.03 12.31 -5.10
CA LYS A 205 -13.12 13.51 -5.94
C LYS A 205 -12.62 13.19 -7.35
N THR A 206 -13.29 13.70 -8.35
CA THR A 206 -12.78 13.74 -9.72
C THR A 206 -12.31 15.14 -10.07
N GLY A 207 -11.32 15.25 -10.97
CA GLY A 207 -10.99 16.51 -11.63
C GLY A 207 -12.05 16.88 -12.69
N SER A 208 -11.82 17.97 -13.43
CA SER A 208 -12.69 18.41 -14.53
C SER A 208 -12.91 17.33 -15.60
N CYS A 209 -11.92 16.48 -15.85
CA CYS A 209 -12.02 15.35 -16.77
C CYS A 209 -13.04 14.28 -16.34
N GLY A 210 -13.42 14.23 -15.06
CA GLY A 210 -14.40 13.29 -14.53
C GLY A 210 -15.84 13.82 -14.49
N THR A 211 -16.13 14.98 -15.09
CA THR A 211 -17.48 15.52 -15.18
C THR A 211 -18.39 14.53 -15.89
N GLY A 212 -19.58 14.26 -15.32
CA GLY A 212 -20.54 13.27 -15.84
C GLY A 212 -20.37 11.84 -15.31
N LEU A 213 -19.29 11.55 -14.56
CA LEU A 213 -19.21 10.30 -13.81
C LEU A 213 -19.87 10.43 -12.42
N ARG A 214 -20.50 9.34 -11.97
CA ARG A 214 -21.13 9.29 -10.64
C ARG A 214 -20.08 9.27 -9.53
N ALA A 215 -19.74 10.44 -8.99
CA ALA A 215 -18.75 10.60 -7.94
C ALA A 215 -19.38 11.20 -6.67
N GLN A 216 -19.02 10.65 -5.51
CA GLN A 216 -19.45 11.13 -4.21
C GLN A 216 -18.27 11.23 -3.25
N LYS A 217 -18.19 12.33 -2.50
CA LYS A 217 -17.21 12.47 -1.42
C LYS A 217 -17.64 11.67 -0.21
N LEU A 218 -16.69 11.06 0.48
CA LEU A 218 -16.94 10.52 1.81
C LEU A 218 -17.12 11.68 2.81
N SER A 219 -18.26 11.70 3.49
CA SER A 219 -18.54 12.67 4.56
C SER A 219 -17.96 12.19 5.90
N GLY A 220 -17.58 13.15 6.77
CA GLY A 220 -17.18 12.89 8.15
C GLY A 220 -15.83 12.23 8.37
N ARG A 221 -15.18 11.68 7.33
CA ARG A 221 -13.86 11.02 7.43
C ARG A 221 -13.00 11.24 6.20
N ARG A 222 -11.69 11.23 6.42
CA ARG A 222 -10.72 11.25 5.32
C ARG A 222 -10.71 9.87 4.62
N LEU A 223 -10.92 9.86 3.31
CA LEU A 223 -10.64 8.69 2.48
C LEU A 223 -9.13 8.61 2.22
N HIS A 224 -8.50 7.47 2.56
CA HIS A 224 -7.05 7.27 2.40
C HIS A 224 -6.72 5.89 1.83
N VAL A 225 -7.51 5.44 0.89
CA VAL A 225 -7.27 4.19 0.15
C VAL A 225 -7.52 4.43 -1.32
N ARG A 226 -6.83 3.68 -2.15
CA ARG A 226 -7.12 3.52 -3.58
C ARG A 226 -7.41 2.07 -3.85
N ALA A 227 -8.57 1.81 -4.43
CA ALA A 227 -9.00 0.46 -4.79
C ALA A 227 -10.02 0.52 -5.91
N MET A 228 -10.08 -0.55 -6.69
CA MET A 228 -11.09 -0.77 -7.70
C MET A 228 -11.68 -2.16 -7.53
N ILE A 229 -13.01 -2.25 -7.56
CA ILE A 229 -13.76 -3.52 -7.54
C ILE A 229 -14.51 -3.60 -8.85
N ARG A 230 -14.32 -4.69 -9.58
CA ARG A 230 -14.91 -4.93 -10.88
C ARG A 230 -15.94 -6.04 -10.77
N ASP A 231 -17.16 -5.77 -11.27
CA ASP A 231 -18.27 -6.74 -11.45
C ASP A 231 -18.74 -7.39 -10.14
N GLY A 232 -18.33 -6.87 -8.99
CA GLY A 232 -18.62 -7.40 -7.66
C GLY A 232 -17.80 -8.63 -7.24
N ASP A 233 -17.07 -9.26 -8.19
CA ASP A 233 -16.41 -10.55 -7.99
C ASP A 233 -14.88 -10.47 -8.01
N ALA A 234 -14.32 -9.32 -8.43
CA ALA A 234 -12.88 -9.14 -8.50
C ALA A 234 -12.39 -8.16 -7.43
N VAL A 235 -11.59 -8.65 -6.54
CA VAL A 235 -10.84 -7.88 -5.54
C VAL A 235 -9.39 -7.76 -5.98
#